data_89247624c088789a77a38faf3084392b
#
_entry.id   89247624c088789a77a38faf3084392b
#
_cell.length_a   1.000
_cell.length_b   1.000
_cell.length_c   1.000
_cell.angle_alpha   90.00
_cell.angle_beta   90.00
_cell.angle_gamma   90.00
#
_symmetry.space_group_name_H-M   'P 1'
#
loop_
_entity.id
_entity.type
_entity.pdbx_description
1 polymer ?
#
loop_
_entity_poly.entity_id
_entity_poly.type
_entity_poly.pdbx_seq_one_letter_code
_entity_poly.pdbx_strand_id
1 'polypeptide(L)'
;MTTLLELKEKLTRFYGKYDIYITPVIKFTVALTAFLLINHNIGYMEKISSTPIALILALICSILPVGGAVFIGSVLILLDMYALSLEVCIVALILFILMYILYFRFSPKNEYGVLLTPICFGLNIPFVMPVGMGLLRELYSMFSLVCGIVLYFFLNGVKQNETTLSGVDEKDAATSKIVVALNQLLGNREMYLVLAIMVVTLVIVY
;
A
#
# COMPACT_ATOMS: atom_id res chain seq x y z
N MET A 1 26.19 -18.95 20.05
CA MET A 1 24.70 -19.00 19.96
C MET A 1 24.02 -18.35 21.17
N THR A 2 24.60 -18.38 22.36
CA THR A 2 24.07 -17.76 23.59
C THR A 2 23.88 -16.25 23.50
N THR A 3 24.83 -15.52 22.92
CA THR A 3 24.78 -14.05 22.80
C THR A 3 23.63 -13.53 21.93
N LEU A 4 23.26 -14.23 20.85
CA LEU A 4 22.11 -13.86 19.99
C LEU A 4 20.78 -14.12 20.71
N LEU A 5 20.68 -15.20 21.48
CA LEU A 5 19.50 -15.50 22.29
C LEU A 5 19.32 -14.50 23.43
N GLU A 6 20.41 -14.11 24.11
CA GLU A 6 20.37 -13.08 25.15
C GLU A 6 19.98 -11.70 24.57
N LEU A 7 20.46 -11.38 23.38
CA LEU A 7 20.10 -10.13 22.69
C LEU A 7 18.63 -10.12 22.29
N LYS A 8 18.13 -11.25 21.78
CA LYS A 8 16.70 -11.44 21.49
C LYS A 8 15.84 -11.27 22.74
N GLU A 9 16.23 -11.90 23.87
CA GLU A 9 15.49 -11.77 25.13
C GLU A 9 15.51 -10.33 25.67
N LYS A 10 16.65 -9.65 25.62
CA LYS A 10 16.77 -8.23 26.02
C LYS A 10 15.87 -7.35 25.17
N LEU A 11 15.89 -7.53 23.84
CA LEU A 11 15.03 -6.79 22.91
C LEU A 11 13.55 -7.06 23.17
N THR A 12 13.17 -8.33 23.37
CA THR A 12 11.77 -8.70 23.64
C THR A 12 11.29 -8.13 24.98
N ARG A 13 12.11 -8.15 26.02
CA ARG A 13 11.80 -7.52 27.32
C ARG A 13 11.71 -6.01 27.23
N PHE A 14 12.62 -5.39 26.48
CA PHE A 14 12.60 -3.93 26.24
C PHE A 14 11.34 -3.53 25.48
N TYR A 15 11.03 -4.23 24.40
CA TYR A 15 9.80 -4.02 23.62
C TYR A 15 8.55 -4.19 24.49
N GLY A 16 8.43 -5.29 25.23
CA GLY A 16 7.27 -5.53 26.10
C GLY A 16 7.10 -4.50 27.22
N LYS A 17 8.21 -3.91 27.73
CA LYS A 17 8.15 -2.86 28.75
C LYS A 17 7.70 -1.51 28.19
N TYR A 18 8.10 -1.19 26.95
CA TYR A 18 7.85 0.11 26.31
C TYR A 18 6.87 0.03 25.13
N ASP A 19 6.13 -1.05 24.99
CA ASP A 19 5.19 -1.29 23.85
C ASP A 19 4.20 -0.14 23.67
N ILE A 20 3.70 0.43 24.76
CA ILE A 20 2.76 1.56 24.75
C ILE A 20 3.34 2.79 24.03
N TYR A 21 4.66 2.98 24.05
CA TYR A 21 5.32 4.11 23.40
C TYR A 21 5.88 3.72 22.02
N ILE A 22 6.44 2.52 21.90
CA ILE A 22 7.12 2.06 20.69
C ILE A 22 6.11 1.81 19.57
N THR A 23 5.00 1.17 19.88
CA THR A 23 3.96 0.84 18.89
C THR A 23 3.37 2.06 18.19
N PRO A 24 2.97 3.17 18.87
CA PRO A 24 2.51 4.38 18.21
C PRO A 24 3.60 5.04 17.35
N VAL A 25 4.87 5.03 17.78
CA VAL A 25 5.98 5.60 17.01
C VAL A 25 6.22 4.83 15.72
N ILE A 26 6.20 3.49 15.77
CA ILE A 26 6.32 2.65 14.56
C ILE A 26 5.16 2.91 13.61
N LYS A 27 3.92 2.93 14.10
CA LYS A 27 2.73 3.22 13.30
C LYS A 27 2.83 4.60 12.64
N PHE A 28 3.24 5.60 13.40
CA PHE A 28 3.45 6.96 12.88
C PHE A 28 4.48 6.98 11.76
N THR A 29 5.64 6.35 11.97
CA THR A 29 6.72 6.34 10.98
C THR A 29 6.29 5.63 9.70
N VAL A 30 5.63 4.47 9.82
CA VAL A 30 5.13 3.71 8.66
C VAL A 30 4.04 4.49 7.91
N ALA A 31 3.08 5.09 8.63
CA ALA A 31 2.02 5.89 8.01
C ALA A 31 2.61 7.14 7.33
N LEU A 32 3.55 7.83 7.99
CA LEU A 32 4.21 9.01 7.42
C LEU A 32 4.96 8.68 6.13
N THR A 33 5.76 7.59 6.14
CA THR A 33 6.47 7.16 4.92
C THR A 33 5.51 6.78 3.81
N ALA A 34 4.38 6.10 4.12
CA ALA A 34 3.35 5.79 3.14
C ALA A 34 2.75 7.05 2.51
N PHE A 35 2.32 8.01 3.33
CA PHE A 35 1.69 9.24 2.84
C PHE A 35 2.65 10.11 2.07
N LEU A 36 3.93 10.22 2.49
CA LEU A 36 4.94 10.95 1.73
C LEU A 36 5.21 10.29 0.37
N LEU A 37 5.24 8.95 0.30
CA LEU A 37 5.40 8.25 -0.96
C LEU A 37 4.18 8.41 -1.87
N ILE A 38 2.97 8.40 -1.33
CA ILE A 38 1.74 8.68 -2.09
C ILE A 38 1.81 10.10 -2.67
N ASN A 39 2.07 11.10 -1.83
CA ASN A 39 2.16 12.50 -2.25
C ASN A 39 3.27 12.72 -3.28
N HIS A 40 4.42 12.07 -3.12
CA HIS A 40 5.54 12.21 -4.07
C HIS A 40 5.24 11.55 -5.42
N ASN A 41 4.51 10.45 -5.42
CA ASN A 41 4.25 9.68 -6.65
C ASN A 41 2.99 10.14 -7.39
N ILE A 42 1.96 10.60 -6.67
CA ILE A 42 0.63 10.82 -7.25
C ILE A 42 0.17 12.25 -7.01
N GLY A 43 0.31 12.82 -5.84
CA GLY A 43 0.09 14.20 -5.39
C GLY A 43 -0.67 15.18 -6.30
N TYR A 44 -1.70 14.73 -7.01
CA TYR A 44 -2.45 15.56 -7.98
C TYR A 44 -3.29 16.65 -7.31
N MET A 45 -3.67 16.45 -6.05
CA MET A 45 -4.41 17.44 -5.29
C MET A 45 -3.47 18.28 -4.43
N GLU A 46 -2.94 19.40 -4.98
CA GLU A 46 -1.97 20.28 -4.32
C GLU A 46 -2.34 20.66 -2.87
N LYS A 47 -3.63 20.84 -2.59
CA LYS A 47 -4.12 21.22 -1.25
C LYS A 47 -3.91 20.11 -0.21
N ILE A 48 -4.05 18.84 -0.59
CA ILE A 48 -3.95 17.69 0.32
C ILE A 48 -2.56 17.09 0.28
N SER A 49 -1.86 17.20 -0.83
CA SER A 49 -0.49 16.70 -1.06
C SER A 49 0.58 17.48 -0.28
N SER A 50 0.19 18.43 0.58
CA SER A 50 1.15 19.19 1.38
C SER A 50 1.73 18.34 2.53
N THR A 51 3.05 18.46 2.76
CA THR A 51 3.77 17.77 3.84
C THR A 51 3.13 17.92 5.23
N PRO A 52 2.62 19.11 5.66
CA PRO A 52 2.00 19.26 6.97
C PRO A 52 0.70 18.45 7.11
N ILE A 53 -0.07 18.28 6.04
CA ILE A 53 -1.30 17.45 6.07
C ILE A 53 -0.92 15.97 6.22
N ALA A 54 0.09 15.50 5.49
CA ALA A 54 0.59 14.14 5.65
C ALA A 54 1.05 13.85 7.08
N LEU A 55 1.68 14.83 7.75
CA LEU A 55 2.13 14.73 9.14
C LEU A 55 0.95 14.65 10.11
N ILE A 56 -0.07 15.49 9.94
CA ILE A 56 -1.29 15.46 10.78
C ILE A 56 -2.02 14.12 10.62
N LEU A 57 -2.19 13.63 9.38
CA LEU A 57 -2.82 12.34 9.12
C LEU A 57 -2.01 11.17 9.70
N ALA A 58 -0.68 11.21 9.62
CA ALA A 58 0.18 10.22 10.24
C ALA A 58 0.05 10.21 11.77
N LEU A 59 -0.10 11.38 12.41
CA LEU A 59 -0.37 11.47 13.85
C LEU A 59 -1.70 10.84 14.23
N ILE A 60 -2.75 11.06 13.44
CA ILE A 60 -4.05 10.41 13.64
C ILE A 60 -3.91 8.88 13.51
N CYS A 61 -3.17 8.42 12.50
CA CYS A 61 -2.91 6.99 12.27
C CYS A 61 -2.10 6.34 13.40
N SER A 62 -1.30 7.10 14.15
CA SER A 62 -0.54 6.61 15.30
C SER A 62 -1.46 6.07 16.41
N ILE A 63 -2.64 6.69 16.58
CA ILE A 63 -3.62 6.32 17.61
C ILE A 63 -4.56 5.23 17.10
N LEU A 64 -4.88 5.24 15.79
CA LEU A 64 -5.79 4.29 15.17
C LEU A 64 -5.19 2.88 15.04
N PRO A 65 -6.03 1.83 14.90
CA PRO A 65 -5.55 0.52 14.44
C PRO A 65 -4.95 0.65 13.05
N VAL A 66 -4.07 -0.27 12.67
CA VAL A 66 -3.36 -0.21 11.37
C VAL A 66 -4.33 -0.21 10.19
N GLY A 67 -5.45 -0.93 10.29
CA GLY A 67 -6.53 -0.88 9.30
C GLY A 67 -7.10 0.51 9.08
N GLY A 68 -7.11 1.35 10.11
CA GLY A 68 -7.47 2.78 9.99
C GLY A 68 -6.47 3.55 9.13
N ALA A 69 -5.16 3.25 9.23
CA ALA A 69 -4.14 3.87 8.39
C ALA A 69 -4.29 3.44 6.92
N VAL A 70 -4.61 2.16 6.67
CA VAL A 70 -4.91 1.66 5.30
C VAL A 70 -6.14 2.37 4.73
N PHE A 71 -7.18 2.55 5.55
CA PHE A 71 -8.40 3.25 5.14
C PHE A 71 -8.13 4.72 4.80
N ILE A 72 -7.42 5.45 5.66
CA ILE A 72 -7.04 6.85 5.42
C ILE A 72 -6.16 6.96 4.15
N GLY A 73 -5.20 6.06 3.99
CA GLY A 73 -4.37 5.99 2.77
C GLY A 73 -5.20 5.77 1.51
N SER A 74 -6.19 4.87 1.55
CA SER A 74 -7.08 4.64 0.40
C SER A 74 -7.95 5.85 0.07
N VAL A 75 -8.44 6.56 1.09
CA VAL A 75 -9.20 7.81 0.90
C VAL A 75 -8.32 8.89 0.26
N LEU A 76 -7.07 9.05 0.71
CA LEU A 76 -6.12 9.99 0.08
C LEU A 76 -5.90 9.67 -1.40
N ILE A 77 -5.65 8.40 -1.72
CA ILE A 77 -5.47 7.98 -3.12
C ILE A 77 -6.73 8.26 -3.95
N LEU A 78 -7.92 8.01 -3.41
CA LEU A 78 -9.17 8.31 -4.11
C LEU A 78 -9.37 9.80 -4.36
N LEU A 79 -8.97 10.66 -3.42
CA LEU A 79 -9.01 12.12 -3.59
C LEU A 79 -8.04 12.60 -4.66
N ASP A 80 -6.83 12.03 -4.71
CA ASP A 80 -5.85 12.32 -5.76
C ASP A 80 -6.34 11.83 -7.14
N MET A 81 -6.95 10.64 -7.21
CA MET A 81 -7.55 10.13 -8.45
C MET A 81 -8.72 10.99 -8.91
N TYR A 82 -9.54 11.50 -7.98
CA TYR A 82 -10.62 12.41 -8.29
C TYR A 82 -10.12 13.75 -8.87
N ALA A 83 -9.00 14.24 -8.34
CA ALA A 83 -8.36 15.46 -8.87
C ALA A 83 -7.80 15.26 -10.28
N LEU A 84 -7.39 14.03 -10.63
CA LEU A 84 -6.89 13.70 -11.96
C LEU A 84 -8.04 13.51 -12.95
N SER A 85 -9.01 12.65 -12.63
CA SER A 85 -10.18 12.36 -13.46
C SER A 85 -11.22 11.54 -12.68
N LEU A 86 -12.48 11.87 -12.88
CA LEU A 86 -13.60 11.18 -12.22
C LEU A 86 -13.67 9.71 -12.62
N GLU A 87 -13.36 9.39 -13.89
CA GLU A 87 -13.37 8.05 -14.43
C GLU A 87 -12.34 7.15 -13.75
N VAL A 88 -11.11 7.66 -13.58
CA VAL A 88 -10.03 6.94 -12.88
C VAL A 88 -10.38 6.74 -11.40
N CYS A 89 -11.01 7.73 -10.78
CA CYS A 89 -11.51 7.62 -9.41
C CYS A 89 -12.52 6.48 -9.25
N ILE A 90 -13.45 6.31 -10.19
CA ILE A 90 -14.42 5.21 -10.18
C ILE A 90 -13.71 3.85 -10.28
N VAL A 91 -12.74 3.72 -11.18
CA VAL A 91 -11.95 2.48 -11.32
C VAL A 91 -11.19 2.18 -10.02
N ALA A 92 -10.54 3.20 -9.43
CA ALA A 92 -9.83 3.08 -8.16
C ALA A 92 -10.78 2.67 -7.03
N LEU A 93 -11.98 3.25 -6.96
CA LEU A 93 -12.98 2.93 -5.95
C LEU A 93 -13.44 1.47 -6.05
N ILE A 94 -13.74 0.99 -7.25
CA ILE A 94 -14.11 -0.41 -7.48
C ILE A 94 -12.97 -1.33 -7.05
N LEU A 95 -11.72 -1.00 -7.41
CA LEU A 95 -10.53 -1.75 -7.05
C LEU A 95 -10.36 -1.81 -5.53
N PHE A 96 -10.50 -0.69 -4.82
CA PHE A 96 -10.41 -0.66 -3.36
C PHE A 96 -11.52 -1.47 -2.69
N ILE A 97 -12.76 -1.38 -3.16
CA ILE A 97 -13.88 -2.19 -2.63
C ILE A 97 -13.55 -3.68 -2.78
N LEU A 98 -13.09 -4.11 -3.96
CA LEU A 98 -12.71 -5.49 -4.21
C LEU A 98 -11.57 -5.93 -3.29
N MET A 99 -10.53 -5.08 -3.14
CA MET A 99 -9.42 -5.34 -2.23
C MET A 99 -9.89 -5.44 -0.77
N TYR A 100 -10.78 -4.57 -0.31
CA TYR A 100 -11.32 -4.63 1.05
C TYR A 100 -12.12 -5.89 1.31
N ILE A 101 -12.96 -6.33 0.35
CA ILE A 101 -13.72 -7.58 0.47
C ILE A 101 -12.77 -8.77 0.57
N LEU A 102 -11.75 -8.84 -0.28
CA LEU A 102 -10.72 -9.88 -0.25
C LEU A 102 -9.93 -9.85 1.07
N TYR A 103 -9.50 -8.67 1.47
CA TYR A 103 -8.70 -8.48 2.67
C TYR A 103 -9.46 -8.88 3.94
N PHE A 104 -10.68 -8.37 4.16
CA PHE A 104 -11.49 -8.74 5.32
C PHE A 104 -11.86 -10.22 5.36
N ARG A 105 -12.00 -10.84 4.19
CA ARG A 105 -12.33 -12.27 4.09
C ARG A 105 -11.16 -13.18 4.45
N PHE A 106 -9.95 -12.84 3.98
CA PHE A 106 -8.83 -13.78 4.01
C PHE A 106 -7.70 -13.37 4.96
N SER A 107 -7.50 -12.10 5.26
CA SER A 107 -6.32 -11.65 6.01
C SER A 107 -6.61 -10.51 7.00
N PRO A 108 -7.62 -10.62 7.89
CA PRO A 108 -8.03 -9.52 8.76
C PRO A 108 -6.99 -9.15 9.83
N LYS A 109 -5.96 -9.98 10.06
CA LYS A 109 -4.93 -9.74 11.08
C LYS A 109 -3.62 -9.15 10.53
N ASN A 110 -3.43 -9.16 9.19
CA ASN A 110 -2.16 -8.80 8.55
C ASN A 110 -2.23 -7.45 7.83
N GLU A 111 -2.72 -6.45 8.54
CA GLU A 111 -2.94 -5.09 8.05
C GLU A 111 -1.64 -4.40 7.58
N TYR A 112 -0.51 -4.71 8.22
CA TYR A 112 0.80 -4.16 7.84
C TYR A 112 1.21 -4.51 6.41
N GLY A 113 0.83 -5.69 5.91
CA GLY A 113 1.23 -6.15 4.59
C GLY A 113 0.72 -5.29 3.45
N VAL A 114 -0.55 -4.87 3.50
CA VAL A 114 -1.14 -4.01 2.46
C VAL A 114 -0.44 -2.66 2.40
N LEU A 115 -0.03 -2.12 3.55
CA LEU A 115 0.56 -0.79 3.64
C LEU A 115 2.07 -0.82 3.38
N LEU A 116 2.79 -1.83 3.90
CA LEU A 116 4.24 -1.96 3.74
C LEU A 116 4.65 -2.38 2.34
N THR A 117 3.83 -3.19 1.64
CA THR A 117 4.18 -3.66 0.29
C THR A 117 4.41 -2.50 -0.69
N PRO A 118 3.49 -1.55 -0.90
CA PRO A 118 3.75 -0.42 -1.80
C PRO A 118 4.91 0.46 -1.32
N ILE A 119 5.15 0.58 0.00
CA ILE A 119 6.30 1.31 0.53
C ILE A 119 7.61 0.64 0.11
N CYS A 120 7.72 -0.68 0.28
CA CYS A 120 8.92 -1.43 -0.11
C CYS A 120 9.19 -1.36 -1.62
N PHE A 121 8.14 -1.38 -2.44
CA PHE A 121 8.26 -1.13 -3.87
C PHE A 121 8.73 0.29 -4.17
N GLY A 122 8.19 1.30 -3.50
CA GLY A 122 8.61 2.70 -3.65
C GLY A 122 10.06 2.93 -3.21
N LEU A 123 10.58 2.15 -2.27
CA LEU A 123 11.97 2.17 -1.81
C LEU A 123 12.90 1.25 -2.63
N ASN A 124 12.43 0.60 -3.69
CA ASN A 124 13.17 -0.36 -4.51
C ASN A 124 13.71 -1.60 -3.74
N ILE A 125 13.04 -2.00 -2.67
CA ILE A 125 13.39 -3.19 -1.88
C ILE A 125 12.20 -4.17 -1.75
N PRO A 126 11.57 -4.58 -2.86
CA PRO A 126 10.30 -5.33 -2.84
C PRO A 126 10.41 -6.71 -2.16
N PHE A 127 11.57 -7.37 -2.26
CA PHE A 127 11.77 -8.74 -1.74
C PHE A 127 11.78 -8.85 -0.21
N VAL A 128 11.93 -7.75 0.50
CA VAL A 128 11.88 -7.74 1.97
C VAL A 128 10.51 -8.18 2.48
N MET A 129 9.44 -7.86 1.74
CA MET A 129 8.07 -8.18 2.15
C MET A 129 7.76 -9.68 2.16
N PRO A 130 7.94 -10.44 1.06
CA PRO A 130 7.63 -11.87 1.06
C PRO A 130 8.53 -12.65 2.01
N VAL A 131 9.81 -12.25 2.15
CA VAL A 131 10.75 -12.88 3.10
C VAL A 131 10.32 -12.62 4.54
N GLY A 132 10.02 -11.36 4.89
CA GLY A 132 9.58 -11.00 6.24
C GLY A 132 8.28 -11.69 6.64
N MET A 133 7.29 -11.71 5.76
CA MET A 133 6.01 -12.35 5.99
C MET A 133 6.11 -13.89 6.05
N GLY A 134 6.94 -14.49 5.19
CA GLY A 134 7.21 -15.93 5.22
C GLY A 134 7.84 -16.37 6.54
N LEU A 135 8.81 -15.60 7.06
CA LEU A 135 9.46 -15.86 8.34
C LEU A 135 8.50 -15.76 9.55
N LEU A 136 7.47 -14.93 9.47
CA LEU A 136 6.43 -14.82 10.48
C LEU A 136 5.45 -16.01 10.47
N ARG A 137 5.58 -16.90 9.48
CA ARG A 137 4.77 -18.12 9.30
C ARG A 137 3.26 -17.85 9.16
N GLU A 138 2.91 -16.83 8.37
CA GLU A 138 1.52 -16.48 8.14
C GLU A 138 1.19 -16.59 6.64
N LEU A 139 0.76 -17.76 6.17
CA LEU A 139 0.34 -17.97 4.76
C LEU A 139 -0.79 -17.04 4.33
N TYR A 140 -1.64 -16.64 5.25
CA TYR A 140 -2.73 -15.68 4.97
C TYR A 140 -2.21 -14.29 4.57
N SER A 141 -0.95 -13.96 4.91
CA SER A 141 -0.26 -12.74 4.47
C SER A 141 -0.10 -12.64 2.95
N MET A 142 -0.21 -13.77 2.24
CA MET A 142 -0.18 -13.81 0.77
C MET A 142 -1.24 -12.88 0.15
N PHE A 143 -2.46 -12.88 0.69
CA PHE A 143 -3.53 -12.01 0.19
C PHE A 143 -3.22 -10.53 0.41
N SER A 144 -2.69 -10.20 1.57
CA SER A 144 -2.27 -8.83 1.90
C SER A 144 -1.15 -8.34 0.97
N LEU A 145 -0.18 -9.20 0.69
CA LEU A 145 0.93 -8.93 -0.24
C LEU A 145 0.43 -8.73 -1.67
N VAL A 146 -0.46 -9.61 -2.16
CA VAL A 146 -1.07 -9.49 -3.50
C VAL A 146 -1.82 -8.17 -3.63
N CYS A 147 -2.65 -7.80 -2.63
CA CYS A 147 -3.35 -6.51 -2.63
C CYS A 147 -2.39 -5.33 -2.72
N GLY A 148 -1.30 -5.35 -1.95
CA GLY A 148 -0.29 -4.29 -1.98
C GLY A 148 0.46 -4.19 -3.31
N ILE A 149 0.75 -5.32 -3.98
CA ILE A 149 1.36 -5.34 -5.32
C ILE A 149 0.40 -4.73 -6.35
N VAL A 150 -0.85 -5.17 -6.36
CA VAL A 150 -1.87 -4.65 -7.28
C VAL A 150 -2.04 -3.15 -7.13
N LEU A 151 -2.09 -2.66 -5.87
CA LEU A 151 -2.16 -1.25 -5.58
C LEU A 151 -0.95 -0.48 -6.14
N TYR A 152 0.27 -0.96 -5.90
CA TYR A 152 1.48 -0.32 -6.41
C TYR A 152 1.47 -0.21 -7.95
N PHE A 153 1.17 -1.31 -8.65
CA PHE A 153 1.14 -1.31 -10.11
C PHE A 153 0.01 -0.45 -10.67
N PHE A 154 -1.14 -0.39 -10.00
CA PHE A 154 -2.22 0.52 -10.37
C PHE A 154 -1.75 1.98 -10.29
N LEU A 155 -1.17 2.39 -9.17
CA LEU A 155 -0.69 3.75 -8.97
C LEU A 155 0.42 4.13 -9.96
N ASN A 156 1.36 3.23 -10.20
CA ASN A 156 2.42 3.42 -11.18
C ASN A 156 1.86 3.53 -12.61
N GLY A 157 0.86 2.73 -12.94
CA GLY A 157 0.17 2.78 -14.21
C GLY A 157 -0.57 4.09 -14.45
N VAL A 158 -1.26 4.61 -13.44
CA VAL A 158 -1.90 5.93 -13.51
C VAL A 158 -0.87 7.02 -13.74
N LYS A 159 0.26 6.99 -13.01
CA LYS A 159 1.35 7.94 -13.17
C LYS A 159 1.95 7.94 -14.57
N GLN A 160 2.17 6.77 -15.17
CA GLN A 160 2.72 6.66 -16.52
C GLN A 160 1.79 7.19 -17.61
N ASN A 161 0.48 7.18 -17.39
CA ASN A 161 -0.53 7.65 -18.33
C ASN A 161 -1.22 8.95 -17.90
N GLU A 162 -0.60 9.71 -17.02
CA GLU A 162 -1.14 10.95 -16.47
C GLU A 162 -1.66 11.91 -17.56
N THR A 163 -0.87 12.13 -18.62
CA THR A 163 -1.22 13.02 -19.71
C THR A 163 -2.46 12.57 -20.51
N THR A 164 -2.64 11.26 -20.66
CA THR A 164 -3.81 10.68 -21.35
C THR A 164 -5.04 10.69 -20.46
N LEU A 165 -4.86 10.53 -19.15
CA LEU A 165 -5.93 10.46 -18.17
C LEU A 165 -6.42 11.84 -17.72
N SER A 166 -5.55 12.86 -17.72
CA SER A 166 -5.88 14.25 -17.38
C SER A 166 -6.47 15.06 -18.51
N GLY A 167 -6.39 14.57 -19.78
CA GLY A 167 -6.93 15.27 -20.95
C GLY A 167 -8.41 15.57 -20.79
N VAL A 168 -8.77 16.84 -20.90
CA VAL A 168 -10.14 17.33 -20.88
C VAL A 168 -10.59 17.26 -22.32
N ASP A 169 -11.48 16.33 -22.70
CA ASP A 169 -12.52 16.56 -23.71
C ASP A 169 -13.19 15.27 -24.23
N GLU A 170 -14.51 15.43 -24.46
CA GLU A 170 -15.47 14.59 -25.16
C GLU A 170 -15.99 13.34 -24.43
N LYS A 171 -17.33 13.16 -24.50
CA LYS A 171 -18.06 12.04 -23.90
C LYS A 171 -17.59 10.66 -24.35
N ASP A 172 -16.92 10.56 -25.48
CA ASP A 172 -16.28 9.34 -25.97
C ASP A 172 -14.93 9.06 -25.29
N ALA A 173 -14.30 10.08 -24.67
CA ALA A 173 -13.05 9.94 -23.92
C ALA A 173 -13.22 9.24 -22.57
N ALA A 174 -14.39 9.32 -21.93
CA ALA A 174 -14.63 8.69 -20.63
C ALA A 174 -14.49 7.16 -20.71
N THR A 175 -15.11 6.53 -21.71
CA THR A 175 -14.99 5.08 -21.94
C THR A 175 -13.55 4.71 -22.28
N SER A 176 -12.85 5.55 -23.05
CA SER A 176 -11.44 5.35 -23.39
C SER A 176 -10.54 5.40 -22.15
N LYS A 177 -10.73 6.35 -21.23
CA LYS A 177 -9.95 6.48 -19.99
C LYS A 177 -10.13 5.27 -19.06
N ILE A 178 -11.38 4.78 -18.92
CA ILE A 178 -11.67 3.57 -18.14
C ILE A 178 -10.96 2.36 -18.76
N VAL A 179 -11.05 2.20 -20.08
CA VAL A 179 -10.40 1.09 -20.80
C VAL A 179 -8.90 1.16 -20.68
N VAL A 180 -8.30 2.35 -20.77
CA VAL A 180 -6.85 2.55 -20.56
C VAL A 180 -6.43 2.15 -19.15
N ALA A 181 -7.14 2.61 -18.12
CA ALA A 181 -6.85 2.27 -16.73
C ALA A 181 -6.98 0.77 -16.45
N LEU A 182 -8.01 0.12 -17.00
CA LEU A 182 -8.22 -1.33 -16.86
C LEU A 182 -7.18 -2.14 -17.65
N ASN A 183 -6.88 -1.76 -18.88
CA ASN A 183 -5.89 -2.46 -19.70
C ASN A 183 -4.50 -2.33 -19.12
N GLN A 184 -4.18 -1.20 -18.50
CA GLN A 184 -2.91 -1.01 -17.81
C GLN A 184 -2.77 -1.95 -16.61
N LEU A 185 -3.85 -2.20 -15.90
CA LEU A 185 -3.83 -3.09 -14.75
C LEU A 185 -3.85 -4.56 -15.20
N LEU A 186 -4.76 -4.92 -16.10
CA LEU A 186 -4.96 -6.31 -16.54
C LEU A 186 -3.97 -6.77 -17.63
N GLY A 187 -3.44 -5.84 -18.43
CA GLY A 187 -2.49 -6.14 -19.50
C GLY A 187 -1.02 -6.12 -19.07
N ASN A 188 -0.72 -5.76 -17.81
CA ASN A 188 0.65 -5.61 -17.35
C ASN A 188 1.30 -6.96 -17.03
N ARG A 189 2.10 -7.47 -17.96
CA ARG A 189 2.84 -8.75 -17.79
C ARG A 189 3.83 -8.69 -16.64
N GLU A 190 4.46 -7.55 -16.40
CA GLU A 190 5.41 -7.38 -15.28
C GLU A 190 4.71 -7.55 -13.94
N MET A 191 3.50 -7.02 -13.77
CA MET A 191 2.71 -7.21 -12.55
C MET A 191 2.48 -8.70 -12.25
N TYR A 192 2.07 -9.48 -13.25
CA TYR A 192 1.82 -10.92 -13.07
C TYR A 192 3.10 -11.70 -12.75
N LEU A 193 4.22 -11.36 -13.40
CA LEU A 193 5.52 -11.97 -13.12
C LEU A 193 5.99 -11.65 -11.69
N VAL A 194 5.93 -10.38 -11.28
CA VAL A 194 6.31 -9.96 -9.93
C VAL A 194 5.41 -10.63 -8.90
N LEU A 195 4.11 -10.68 -9.14
CA LEU A 195 3.14 -11.34 -8.26
C LEU A 195 3.47 -12.83 -8.09
N ALA A 196 3.73 -13.54 -9.20
CA ALA A 196 4.11 -14.95 -9.16
C ALA A 196 5.40 -15.18 -8.36
N ILE A 197 6.45 -14.39 -8.64
CA ILE A 197 7.75 -14.49 -7.95
C ILE A 197 7.59 -14.22 -6.45
N MET A 198 6.85 -13.18 -6.06
CA MET A 198 6.65 -12.81 -4.66
C MET A 198 5.87 -13.87 -3.87
N VAL A 199 4.82 -14.44 -4.50
CA VAL A 199 4.04 -15.52 -3.89
C VAL A 199 4.88 -16.78 -3.74
N VAL A 200 5.64 -17.17 -4.78
CA VAL A 200 6.55 -18.32 -4.71
C VAL A 200 7.62 -18.11 -3.63
N THR A 201 8.22 -16.93 -3.57
CA THR A 201 9.22 -16.59 -2.53
C THR A 201 8.62 -16.72 -1.13
N LEU A 202 7.41 -16.22 -0.91
CA LEU A 202 6.72 -16.34 0.38
C LEU A 202 6.50 -17.80 0.75
N VAL A 203 6.04 -18.63 -0.19
CA VAL A 203 5.78 -20.07 0.04
C VAL A 203 7.08 -20.83 0.34
N ILE A 204 8.19 -20.48 -0.35
CA ILE A 204 9.50 -21.15 -0.11
C ILE A 204 10.06 -20.78 1.27
N VAL A 205 9.85 -19.56 1.73
CA VAL A 205 10.37 -19.08 3.04
C VAL A 205 9.50 -19.56 4.19
N TYR A 206 8.21 -19.82 3.96
CA TYR A 206 7.27 -20.38 4.95
C TYR A 206 7.65 -21.78 5.38
#